data_5c343f6c6bb0f439b02c80126d93c672
#
_entry.id   5c343f6c6bb0f439b02c80126d93c672
#
_cell.length_a   1.000
_cell.length_b   1.000
_cell.length_c   1.000
_cell.angle_alpha   90.00
_cell.angle_beta   90.00
_cell.angle_gamma   90.00
#
_symmetry.space_group_name_H-M   'P 1'
#
loop_
_entity.id
_entity.type
_entity.pdbx_description
1 polymer ?
#
loop_
_entity_poly.entity_id
_entity_poly.type
_entity_poly.pdbx_seq_one_letter_code
_entity_poly.pdbx_strand_id
1 'polypeptide(L)'
;MIRLVFALRRQSHLTLAEFQDYWLNQHGPLVASFATDLNILRYVQTHTIESPMNEAAQNARGKMEPHYDGIAELWWSSEAELVEQMSAASGNAARAGAALLEDESKFIDLPHSPLWFAYEYPQINPSPEDIAAKLKSNILRVFFPLRHQSKLSEEEARHYWLTHHGPIVRSHAEATRTLCYRQVHRANSPLDIAVQKARGTKIESYLGHAEAWIDMGKAPNTDESRRANAAFINDEHNFIDMERSTFLFGKEHTIIDKR
;
A
#
# COMPACT_ATOMS: atom_id res chain seq x y z
N MET A 1 -9.50 -11.15 7.48
CA MET A 1 -8.27 -11.32 6.65
C MET A 1 -7.19 -10.38 7.15
N ILE A 2 -5.94 -10.81 7.15
CA ILE A 2 -4.77 -9.96 7.36
C ILE A 2 -4.03 -9.80 6.03
N ARG A 3 -3.39 -8.67 5.80
CA ARG A 3 -2.53 -8.49 4.63
C ARG A 3 -1.13 -7.98 4.99
N LEU A 4 -0.13 -8.45 4.25
CA LEU A 4 1.19 -7.85 4.20
C LEU A 4 1.16 -6.70 3.20
N VAL A 5 1.74 -5.58 3.59
CA VAL A 5 2.01 -4.42 2.72
C VAL A 5 3.51 -4.26 2.64
N PHE A 6 4.06 -4.21 1.44
CA PHE A 6 5.48 -4.08 1.17
C PHE A 6 5.72 -2.93 0.20
N ALA A 7 6.24 -1.82 0.71
CA ALA A 7 6.55 -0.64 -0.09
C ALA A 7 7.96 -0.77 -0.67
N LEU A 8 8.05 -0.86 -2.00
CA LEU A 8 9.24 -1.32 -2.70
C LEU A 8 10.08 -0.16 -3.25
N ARG A 9 11.37 -0.18 -2.95
CA ARG A 9 12.40 0.55 -3.66
C ARG A 9 13.13 -0.41 -4.58
N ARG A 10 13.32 -0.03 -5.84
CA ARG A 10 14.12 -0.82 -6.78
C ARG A 10 15.60 -0.76 -6.46
N GLN A 11 16.33 -1.76 -6.87
CA GLN A 11 17.79 -1.71 -6.89
C GLN A 11 18.27 -0.53 -7.76
N SER A 12 19.33 0.14 -7.33
CA SER A 12 19.82 1.39 -7.95
C SER A 12 20.30 1.23 -9.41
N HIS A 13 20.63 -0.01 -9.81
CA HIS A 13 21.05 -0.31 -11.19
C HIS A 13 19.89 -0.53 -12.16
N LEU A 14 18.64 -0.60 -11.67
CA LEU A 14 17.47 -0.79 -12.51
C LEU A 14 16.76 0.53 -12.80
N THR A 15 16.28 0.68 -14.01
CA THR A 15 15.26 1.68 -14.33
C THR A 15 13.91 1.29 -13.75
N LEU A 16 12.96 2.23 -13.64
CA LEU A 16 11.60 1.91 -13.18
C LEU A 16 10.93 0.87 -14.09
N ALA A 17 11.11 0.97 -15.38
CA ALA A 17 10.54 0.03 -16.34
C ALA A 17 11.11 -1.39 -16.19
N GLU A 18 12.42 -1.54 -16.04
CA GLU A 18 13.08 -2.84 -15.83
C GLU A 18 12.64 -3.47 -14.49
N PHE A 19 12.54 -2.67 -13.43
CA PHE A 19 12.02 -3.11 -12.13
C PHE A 19 10.59 -3.63 -12.25
N GLN A 20 9.71 -2.87 -12.87
CA GLN A 20 8.29 -3.23 -13.02
C GLN A 20 8.10 -4.44 -13.92
N ASP A 21 8.89 -4.56 -15.00
CA ASP A 21 8.86 -5.72 -15.89
C ASP A 21 9.30 -7.00 -15.17
N TYR A 22 10.43 -6.96 -14.46
CA TYR A 22 10.91 -8.10 -13.67
C TYR A 22 9.89 -8.50 -12.61
N TRP A 23 9.37 -7.53 -11.87
CA TRP A 23 8.40 -7.76 -10.80
C TRP A 23 7.12 -8.42 -11.32
N LEU A 24 6.60 -7.94 -12.46
CA LEU A 24 5.39 -8.48 -13.07
C LEU A 24 5.61 -9.85 -13.71
N ASN A 25 6.65 -9.98 -14.54
CA ASN A 25 6.80 -11.09 -15.47
C ASN A 25 7.72 -12.22 -14.96
N GLN A 26 8.51 -11.98 -13.90
CA GLN A 26 9.37 -12.98 -13.28
C GLN A 26 8.93 -13.28 -11.85
N HIS A 27 8.94 -12.28 -10.97
CA HIS A 27 8.61 -12.46 -9.55
C HIS A 27 7.12 -12.77 -9.32
N GLY A 28 6.20 -12.14 -10.06
CA GLY A 28 4.77 -12.38 -9.95
C GLY A 28 4.41 -13.86 -10.16
N PRO A 29 4.81 -14.49 -11.28
CA PRO A 29 4.63 -15.92 -11.52
C PRO A 29 5.31 -16.82 -10.48
N LEU A 30 6.49 -16.44 -9.97
CA LEU A 30 7.17 -17.17 -8.91
C LEU A 30 6.33 -17.18 -7.62
N VAL A 31 5.81 -16.03 -7.18
CA VAL A 31 4.88 -15.95 -6.03
C VAL A 31 3.64 -16.81 -6.27
N ALA A 32 3.06 -16.73 -7.48
CA ALA A 32 1.87 -17.52 -7.84
C ALA A 32 2.12 -19.02 -7.77
N SER A 33 3.32 -19.49 -8.12
CA SER A 33 3.69 -20.90 -8.04
C SER A 33 3.73 -21.42 -6.59
N PHE A 34 4.01 -20.56 -5.62
CA PHE A 34 4.03 -20.88 -4.20
C PHE A 34 2.73 -20.51 -3.45
N ALA A 35 1.69 -20.05 -4.17
CA ALA A 35 0.46 -19.56 -3.55
C ALA A 35 -0.24 -20.58 -2.64
N THR A 36 -0.14 -21.87 -2.97
CA THR A 36 -0.72 -22.96 -2.17
C THR A 36 0.16 -23.26 -0.95
N ASP A 37 1.47 -23.36 -1.14
CA ASP A 37 2.42 -23.63 -0.05
C ASP A 37 2.43 -22.51 1.00
N LEU A 38 2.16 -21.28 0.59
CA LEU A 38 2.12 -20.09 1.44
C LEU A 38 0.69 -19.68 1.85
N ASN A 39 -0.35 -20.41 1.47
CA ASN A 39 -1.76 -20.10 1.74
C ASN A 39 -2.15 -18.66 1.31
N ILE A 40 -1.56 -18.15 0.23
CA ILE A 40 -1.85 -16.83 -0.29
C ILE A 40 -3.23 -16.85 -0.97
N LEU A 41 -4.15 -16.02 -0.48
CA LEU A 41 -5.48 -15.86 -1.04
C LEU A 41 -5.53 -14.83 -2.15
N ARG A 42 -4.73 -13.76 -2.01
CA ARG A 42 -4.65 -12.69 -2.99
C ARG A 42 -3.24 -12.10 -3.03
N TYR A 43 -2.79 -11.75 -4.23
CA TYR A 43 -1.58 -10.97 -4.44
C TYR A 43 -1.83 -9.89 -5.50
N VAL A 44 -1.57 -8.65 -5.12
CA VAL A 44 -1.69 -7.48 -5.99
C VAL A 44 -0.37 -6.73 -5.99
N GLN A 45 0.08 -6.35 -7.17
CA GLN A 45 1.17 -5.42 -7.38
C GLN A 45 0.57 -4.06 -7.79
N THR A 46 0.87 -3.01 -7.07
CA THR A 46 0.56 -1.64 -7.47
C THR A 46 1.85 -0.99 -7.98
N HIS A 47 1.95 -0.80 -9.28
CA HIS A 47 3.09 -0.17 -9.93
C HIS A 47 2.93 1.34 -9.92
N THR A 48 3.89 2.05 -9.37
CA THR A 48 3.89 3.52 -9.38
C THR A 48 3.96 4.03 -10.82
N ILE A 49 3.09 4.97 -11.18
CA ILE A 49 3.12 5.59 -12.50
C ILE A 49 4.19 6.68 -12.55
N GLU A 50 4.91 6.76 -13.66
CA GLU A 50 5.80 7.88 -13.94
C GLU A 50 4.95 9.08 -14.39
N SER A 51 4.67 9.98 -13.46
CA SER A 51 3.78 11.11 -13.70
C SER A 51 4.10 12.29 -12.78
N PRO A 52 4.09 13.53 -13.29
CA PRO A 52 4.23 14.74 -12.45
C PRO A 52 3.13 14.89 -11.41
N MET A 53 2.04 14.11 -11.50
CA MET A 53 0.99 14.09 -10.49
C MET A 53 1.50 13.64 -9.12
N ASN A 54 2.49 12.75 -9.06
CA ASN A 54 3.09 12.30 -7.80
C ASN A 54 3.73 13.47 -7.05
N GLU A 55 4.58 14.23 -7.75
CA GLU A 55 5.22 15.42 -7.18
C GLU A 55 4.19 16.50 -6.82
N ALA A 56 3.20 16.73 -7.68
CA ALA A 56 2.16 17.72 -7.42
C ALA A 56 1.35 17.39 -6.15
N ALA A 57 0.99 16.12 -5.96
CA ALA A 57 0.26 15.66 -4.79
C ALA A 57 1.08 15.77 -3.49
N GLN A 58 2.38 15.45 -3.56
CA GLN A 58 3.32 15.61 -2.45
C GLN A 58 3.53 17.08 -2.12
N ASN A 59 3.83 17.93 -3.10
CA ASN A 59 4.06 19.37 -2.92
C ASN A 59 2.85 20.08 -2.32
N ALA A 60 1.62 19.64 -2.65
CA ALA A 60 0.39 20.18 -2.05
C ALA A 60 0.31 19.93 -0.53
N ARG A 61 1.01 18.92 -0.01
CA ARG A 61 1.08 18.53 1.41
C ARG A 61 2.31 19.08 2.13
N GLY A 62 3.25 19.66 1.38
CA GLY A 62 4.53 20.15 1.88
C GLY A 62 5.67 19.18 1.59
N LYS A 63 6.71 19.17 2.43
CA LYS A 63 7.83 18.25 2.29
C LYS A 63 7.41 16.85 2.69
N MET A 64 7.64 15.88 1.81
CA MET A 64 7.37 14.45 2.03
C MET A 64 8.58 13.59 1.70
N GLU A 65 8.59 12.33 2.17
CA GLU A 65 9.57 11.33 1.71
C GLU A 65 9.35 11.03 0.22
N PRO A 66 10.41 10.72 -0.55
CA PRO A 66 10.26 10.28 -1.94
C PRO A 66 9.32 9.07 -2.03
N HIS A 67 8.46 9.03 -3.05
CA HIS A 67 7.54 7.91 -3.25
C HIS A 67 8.30 6.61 -3.58
N TYR A 68 7.68 5.46 -3.26
CA TYR A 68 8.17 4.13 -3.61
C TYR A 68 7.92 3.82 -5.10
N ASP A 69 8.64 2.82 -5.62
CA ASP A 69 8.53 2.37 -7.01
C ASP A 69 7.31 1.47 -7.24
N GLY A 70 6.75 0.94 -6.15
CA GLY A 70 5.52 0.17 -6.14
C GLY A 70 5.18 -0.37 -4.76
N ILE A 71 4.01 -1.00 -4.66
CA ILE A 71 3.50 -1.62 -3.44
C ILE A 71 3.07 -3.04 -3.74
N ALA A 72 3.67 -4.02 -3.05
CA ALA A 72 3.20 -5.40 -3.04
C ALA A 72 2.23 -5.62 -1.89
N GLU A 73 1.14 -6.32 -2.15
CA GLU A 73 0.14 -6.63 -1.14
C GLU A 73 -0.29 -8.08 -1.25
N LEU A 74 -0.20 -8.81 -0.13
CA LEU A 74 -0.57 -10.22 -0.06
C LEU A 74 -1.56 -10.43 1.10
N TRP A 75 -2.60 -11.24 0.87
CA TRP A 75 -3.66 -11.50 1.86
C TRP A 75 -3.71 -12.96 2.28
N TRP A 76 -4.02 -13.16 3.56
CA TRP A 76 -4.30 -14.44 4.20
C TRP A 76 -5.63 -14.41 4.95
N SER A 77 -6.17 -15.59 5.22
CA SER A 77 -7.47 -15.74 5.90
C SER A 77 -7.45 -15.16 7.32
N SER A 78 -6.38 -15.43 8.08
CA SER A 78 -6.22 -14.93 9.45
C SER A 78 -4.74 -14.77 9.84
N GLU A 79 -4.50 -13.95 10.85
CA GLU A 79 -3.17 -13.82 11.45
C GLU A 79 -2.75 -15.11 12.17
N ALA A 80 -3.68 -15.79 12.84
CA ALA A 80 -3.40 -17.01 13.58
C ALA A 80 -2.86 -18.13 12.66
N GLU A 81 -3.51 -18.37 11.52
CA GLU A 81 -3.06 -19.36 10.53
C GLU A 81 -1.69 -18.98 9.95
N LEU A 82 -1.46 -17.69 9.70
CA LEU A 82 -0.18 -17.21 9.19
C LEU A 82 0.95 -17.38 10.21
N VAL A 83 0.68 -17.11 11.50
CA VAL A 83 1.63 -17.35 12.62
C VAL A 83 1.98 -18.84 12.69
N GLU A 84 0.99 -19.71 12.64
CA GLU A 84 1.21 -21.17 12.69
C GLU A 84 2.09 -21.62 11.49
N GLN A 85 1.77 -21.16 10.29
CA GLN A 85 2.51 -21.50 9.08
C GLN A 85 3.96 -21.00 9.13
N MET A 86 4.19 -19.76 9.53
CA MET A 86 5.53 -19.18 9.62
C MET A 86 6.36 -19.75 10.78
N SER A 87 5.72 -20.30 11.80
CA SER A 87 6.40 -20.96 12.92
C SER A 87 6.90 -22.36 12.58
N ALA A 88 6.42 -22.95 11.49
CA ALA A 88 6.89 -24.22 10.99
C ALA A 88 8.31 -24.07 10.43
N ALA A 89 9.32 -24.54 11.20
CA ALA A 89 10.74 -24.39 10.88
C ALA A 89 11.20 -25.13 9.61
N SER A 90 10.37 -25.98 9.03
CA SER A 90 10.70 -26.82 7.88
C SER A 90 9.46 -27.06 7.00
N GLY A 91 9.70 -27.44 5.75
CA GLY A 91 8.63 -27.79 4.80
C GLY A 91 8.56 -26.86 3.59
N ASN A 92 7.46 -26.96 2.85
CA ASN A 92 7.27 -26.25 1.59
C ASN A 92 7.23 -24.73 1.79
N ALA A 93 6.56 -24.25 2.85
CA ALA A 93 6.45 -22.84 3.15
C ALA A 93 7.82 -22.18 3.43
N ALA A 94 8.70 -22.85 4.20
CA ALA A 94 10.02 -22.35 4.48
C ALA A 94 10.89 -22.28 3.20
N ARG A 95 10.81 -23.30 2.33
CA ARG A 95 11.50 -23.30 1.03
C ARG A 95 10.98 -22.20 0.10
N ALA A 96 9.66 -22.06 0.03
CA ALA A 96 9.02 -20.99 -0.75
C ALA A 96 9.46 -19.59 -0.26
N GLY A 97 9.44 -19.36 1.06
CA GLY A 97 9.89 -18.09 1.64
C GLY A 97 11.36 -17.78 1.34
N ALA A 98 12.25 -18.79 1.41
CA ALA A 98 13.66 -18.63 1.07
C ALA A 98 13.86 -18.31 -0.42
N ALA A 99 13.15 -19.02 -1.32
CA ALA A 99 13.22 -18.75 -2.75
C ALA A 99 12.70 -17.35 -3.13
N LEU A 100 11.61 -16.90 -2.49
CA LEU A 100 11.08 -15.56 -2.69
C LEU A 100 12.06 -14.48 -2.21
N LEU A 101 12.66 -14.65 -1.03
CA LEU A 101 13.62 -13.71 -0.50
C LEU A 101 14.89 -13.61 -1.37
N GLU A 102 15.38 -14.74 -1.88
CA GLU A 102 16.50 -14.77 -2.83
C GLU A 102 16.15 -13.99 -4.11
N ASP A 103 14.94 -14.21 -4.65
CA ASP A 103 14.49 -13.53 -5.85
C ASP A 103 14.24 -12.02 -5.62
N GLU A 104 13.62 -11.65 -4.50
CA GLU A 104 13.43 -10.26 -4.07
C GLU A 104 14.74 -9.47 -4.09
N SER A 105 15.84 -10.08 -3.61
CA SER A 105 17.16 -9.44 -3.54
C SER A 105 17.73 -8.99 -4.89
N LYS A 106 17.24 -9.55 -6.00
CA LYS A 106 17.73 -9.24 -7.35
C LYS A 106 17.22 -7.90 -7.86
N PHE A 107 16.05 -7.47 -7.40
CA PHE A 107 15.38 -6.28 -7.95
C PHE A 107 14.91 -5.26 -6.89
N ILE A 108 14.81 -5.66 -5.60
CA ILE A 108 14.37 -4.81 -4.50
C ILE A 108 15.57 -4.40 -3.65
N ASP A 109 15.67 -3.11 -3.32
CA ASP A 109 16.52 -2.59 -2.26
C ASP A 109 15.85 -2.88 -0.90
N LEU A 110 16.02 -4.11 -0.41
CA LEU A 110 15.36 -4.63 0.78
C LEU A 110 15.59 -3.78 2.04
N PRO A 111 16.80 -3.26 2.33
CA PRO A 111 17.02 -2.39 3.48
C PRO A 111 16.17 -1.11 3.48
N HIS A 112 15.83 -0.58 2.29
CA HIS A 112 15.07 0.66 2.15
C HIS A 112 13.61 0.45 1.74
N SER A 113 13.14 -0.80 1.80
CA SER A 113 11.77 -1.19 1.47
C SER A 113 11.07 -1.67 2.74
N PRO A 114 10.27 -0.81 3.42
CA PRO A 114 9.56 -1.18 4.63
C PRO A 114 8.37 -2.08 4.32
N LEU A 115 8.06 -2.98 5.26
CA LEU A 115 6.90 -3.86 5.18
C LEU A 115 6.27 -4.02 6.55
N TRP A 116 4.96 -4.28 6.55
CA TRP A 116 4.16 -4.46 7.75
C TRP A 116 2.89 -5.26 7.47
N PHE A 117 2.36 -5.95 8.48
CA PHE A 117 1.03 -6.53 8.43
C PHE A 117 -0.03 -5.52 8.82
N ALA A 118 -1.22 -5.63 8.22
CA ALA A 118 -2.28 -4.63 8.37
C ALA A 118 -3.69 -5.22 8.25
N TYR A 119 -4.66 -4.47 8.81
CA TYR A 119 -6.10 -4.70 8.67
C TYR A 119 -6.76 -3.55 7.90
N GLU A 120 -7.78 -3.90 7.11
CA GLU A 120 -8.55 -2.95 6.30
C GLU A 120 -9.77 -2.43 7.06
N TYR A 121 -10.02 -1.13 6.92
CA TYR A 121 -11.20 -0.44 7.42
C TYR A 121 -11.89 0.27 6.26
N PRO A 122 -12.86 -0.38 5.57
CA PRO A 122 -13.57 0.21 4.45
C PRO A 122 -14.31 1.48 4.85
N GLN A 123 -14.15 2.55 4.08
CA GLN A 123 -14.78 3.85 4.30
C GLN A 123 -15.75 4.20 3.19
N ILE A 124 -15.41 3.90 1.94
CA ILE A 124 -16.25 4.02 0.76
C ILE A 124 -16.13 2.70 0.01
N ASN A 125 -17.27 2.02 -0.17
CA ASN A 125 -17.34 0.81 -0.97
C ASN A 125 -17.75 1.16 -2.40
N PRO A 126 -17.08 0.59 -3.40
CA PRO A 126 -17.41 0.84 -4.79
C PRO A 126 -18.71 0.16 -5.21
N SER A 127 -19.33 0.71 -6.26
CA SER A 127 -20.40 0.06 -6.98
C SER A 127 -20.12 0.15 -8.48
N PRO A 128 -19.85 -0.95 -9.16
CA PRO A 128 -19.76 -2.34 -8.67
C PRO A 128 -18.59 -2.59 -7.72
N GLU A 129 -18.64 -3.71 -6.98
CA GLU A 129 -17.67 -4.03 -5.91
C GLU A 129 -16.24 -4.24 -6.40
N ASP A 130 -16.06 -4.70 -7.64
CA ASP A 130 -14.74 -5.01 -8.23
C ASP A 130 -14.15 -3.84 -9.02
N ILE A 131 -13.80 -2.78 -8.30
CA ILE A 131 -13.04 -1.69 -8.89
C ILE A 131 -11.53 -1.97 -8.77
N ALA A 132 -10.81 -1.81 -9.89
CA ALA A 132 -9.36 -1.88 -9.94
C ALA A 132 -8.77 -0.81 -10.87
N ALA A 133 -7.61 -0.28 -10.51
CA ALA A 133 -6.87 0.69 -11.31
C ALA A 133 -6.04 0.01 -12.41
N LYS A 134 -6.70 -0.72 -13.32
CA LYS A 134 -6.06 -1.46 -14.41
C LYS A 134 -5.35 -0.52 -15.39
N LEU A 135 -4.30 -1.01 -16.06
CA LEU A 135 -3.45 -0.24 -17.00
C LEU A 135 -4.22 0.61 -18.00
N LYS A 136 -5.28 0.05 -18.60
CA LYS A 136 -6.07 0.72 -19.65
C LYS A 136 -7.31 1.46 -19.11
N SER A 137 -7.54 1.47 -17.79
CA SER A 137 -8.64 2.21 -17.19
C SER A 137 -8.25 3.64 -16.89
N ASN A 138 -9.24 4.53 -16.77
CA ASN A 138 -9.03 5.90 -16.26
C ASN A 138 -8.91 5.95 -14.74
N ILE A 139 -9.01 4.81 -14.05
CA ILE A 139 -8.92 4.74 -12.59
C ILE A 139 -7.45 4.74 -12.20
N LEU A 140 -7.08 5.60 -11.25
CA LEU A 140 -5.82 5.55 -10.52
C LEU A 140 -6.05 5.09 -9.11
N ARG A 141 -5.11 4.30 -8.59
CA ARG A 141 -5.02 3.99 -7.17
C ARG A 141 -4.08 4.97 -6.49
N VAL A 142 -4.59 5.62 -5.46
CA VAL A 142 -3.79 6.38 -4.50
C VAL A 142 -3.24 5.41 -3.48
N PHE A 143 -1.99 5.60 -3.08
CA PHE A 143 -1.39 4.94 -1.96
C PHE A 143 -0.65 5.99 -1.11
N PHE A 144 -1.07 6.14 0.14
CA PHE A 144 -0.54 7.15 1.05
C PHE A 144 -0.06 6.49 2.35
N PRO A 145 1.15 5.92 2.38
CA PRO A 145 1.79 5.48 3.62
C PRO A 145 2.04 6.67 4.53
N LEU A 146 1.55 6.60 5.75
CA LEU A 146 1.58 7.73 6.67
C LEU A 146 2.12 7.35 8.05
N ARG A 147 2.83 8.30 8.67
CA ARG A 147 3.23 8.28 10.08
C ARG A 147 2.47 9.36 10.83
N HIS A 148 2.20 9.10 12.10
CA HIS A 148 1.47 10.06 12.93
C HIS A 148 2.38 11.17 13.43
N GLN A 149 1.77 12.31 13.76
CA GLN A 149 2.41 13.42 14.45
C GLN A 149 2.97 12.96 15.80
N SER A 150 4.16 13.43 16.17
CA SER A 150 4.83 13.06 17.44
C SER A 150 4.05 13.47 18.70
N LYS A 151 3.11 14.39 18.57
CA LYS A 151 2.20 14.82 19.66
C LYS A 151 1.07 13.82 19.96
N LEU A 152 0.88 12.81 19.12
CA LEU A 152 -0.17 11.80 19.25
C LEU A 152 0.47 10.44 19.46
N SER A 153 -0.20 9.59 20.23
CA SER A 153 0.07 8.16 20.20
C SER A 153 -0.48 7.52 18.92
N GLU A 154 0.00 6.32 18.58
CA GLU A 154 -0.55 5.56 17.44
C GLU A 154 -2.06 5.33 17.58
N GLU A 155 -2.55 5.05 18.78
CA GLU A 155 -3.96 4.82 19.05
C GLU A 155 -4.80 6.08 18.83
N GLU A 156 -4.36 7.23 19.35
CA GLU A 156 -5.02 8.53 19.12
C GLU A 156 -5.05 8.90 17.66
N ALA A 157 -3.93 8.69 16.94
CA ALA A 157 -3.86 8.98 15.51
C ALA A 157 -4.80 8.08 14.69
N ARG A 158 -4.87 6.77 14.98
CA ARG A 158 -5.81 5.84 14.33
C ARG A 158 -7.25 6.17 14.65
N HIS A 159 -7.55 6.53 15.90
CA HIS A 159 -8.88 6.95 16.30
C HIS A 159 -9.31 8.22 15.55
N TYR A 160 -8.43 9.24 15.50
CA TYR A 160 -8.68 10.46 14.74
C TYR A 160 -8.93 10.16 13.26
N TRP A 161 -8.08 9.34 12.66
CA TRP A 161 -8.17 8.95 11.27
C TRP A 161 -9.52 8.29 10.93
N LEU A 162 -9.99 7.36 11.79
CA LEU A 162 -11.27 6.68 11.62
C LEU A 162 -12.46 7.61 11.85
N THR A 163 -12.45 8.39 12.93
CA THR A 163 -13.64 9.08 13.44
C THR A 163 -13.78 10.52 12.95
N HIS A 164 -12.69 11.15 12.50
CA HIS A 164 -12.68 12.55 12.03
C HIS A 164 -12.32 12.62 10.54
N HIS A 165 -11.16 12.15 10.13
CA HIS A 165 -10.73 12.25 8.74
C HIS A 165 -11.59 11.39 7.79
N GLY A 166 -11.91 10.16 8.19
CA GLY A 166 -12.75 9.26 7.38
C GLY A 166 -14.10 9.86 6.97
N PRO A 167 -14.89 10.46 7.89
CA PRO A 167 -16.11 11.19 7.56
C PRO A 167 -15.90 12.35 6.58
N ILE A 168 -14.81 13.11 6.70
CA ILE A 168 -14.50 14.21 5.76
C ILE A 168 -14.31 13.66 4.35
N VAL A 169 -13.53 12.59 4.18
CA VAL A 169 -13.33 11.96 2.87
C VAL A 169 -14.65 11.43 2.31
N ARG A 170 -15.47 10.75 3.13
CA ARG A 170 -16.77 10.24 2.70
C ARG A 170 -17.73 11.34 2.24
N SER A 171 -17.76 12.49 2.93
CA SER A 171 -18.66 13.60 2.60
C SER A 171 -18.32 14.30 1.28
N HIS A 172 -17.08 14.14 0.80
CA HIS A 172 -16.59 14.76 -0.44
C HIS A 172 -16.29 13.76 -1.56
N ALA A 173 -16.71 12.49 -1.42
CA ALA A 173 -16.39 11.42 -2.36
C ALA A 173 -16.87 11.73 -3.79
N GLU A 174 -18.06 12.30 -3.94
CA GLU A 174 -18.60 12.67 -5.25
C GLU A 174 -17.80 13.80 -5.91
N ALA A 175 -17.50 14.86 -5.15
CA ALA A 175 -16.73 16.00 -5.64
C ALA A 175 -15.30 15.63 -6.07
N THR A 176 -14.68 14.64 -5.41
CA THR A 176 -13.33 14.16 -5.71
C THR A 176 -13.29 12.94 -6.63
N ARG A 177 -14.47 12.42 -7.05
CA ARG A 177 -14.57 11.19 -7.86
C ARG A 177 -13.89 9.98 -7.21
N THR A 178 -13.93 9.92 -5.89
CA THR A 178 -13.43 8.80 -5.13
C THR A 178 -14.43 7.64 -5.20
N LEU A 179 -14.07 6.60 -5.93
CA LEU A 179 -14.91 5.42 -6.15
C LEU A 179 -14.82 4.41 -4.99
N CYS A 180 -13.66 4.36 -4.36
CA CYS A 180 -13.39 3.51 -3.21
C CYS A 180 -12.39 4.21 -2.30
N TYR A 181 -12.56 4.07 -0.98
CA TYR A 181 -11.59 4.54 0.00
C TYR A 181 -11.49 3.55 1.15
N ARG A 182 -10.28 3.21 1.52
CA ARG A 182 -9.98 2.36 2.67
C ARG A 182 -8.87 2.99 3.51
N GLN A 183 -9.00 2.83 4.81
CA GLN A 183 -7.90 3.03 5.75
C GLN A 183 -7.33 1.65 6.07
N VAL A 184 -6.03 1.52 5.98
CA VAL A 184 -5.33 0.26 6.23
C VAL A 184 -4.35 0.49 7.35
N HIS A 185 -4.71 0.00 8.53
CA HIS A 185 -3.96 0.23 9.75
C HIS A 185 -2.99 -0.91 10.01
N ARG A 186 -1.73 -0.58 10.36
CA ARG A 186 -0.75 -1.58 10.77
C ARG A 186 -1.29 -2.39 11.96
N ALA A 187 -1.14 -3.71 11.86
CA ALA A 187 -1.67 -4.64 12.86
C ALA A 187 -0.85 -4.71 14.15
N ASN A 188 0.41 -4.20 14.13
CA ASN A 188 1.40 -4.43 15.19
C ASN A 188 1.60 -5.92 15.46
N SER A 189 1.65 -6.70 14.38
CA SER A 189 1.80 -8.15 14.42
C SER A 189 3.20 -8.55 14.89
N PRO A 190 3.34 -9.61 15.70
CA PRO A 190 4.64 -10.18 16.03
C PRO A 190 5.39 -10.69 14.79
N LEU A 191 4.69 -10.96 13.70
CA LEU A 191 5.27 -11.38 12.42
C LEU A 191 6.09 -10.26 11.75
N ASP A 192 5.79 -8.98 12.01
CA ASP A 192 6.52 -7.84 11.44
C ASP A 192 8.03 -7.96 11.70
N ILE A 193 8.40 -8.32 12.92
CA ILE A 193 9.81 -8.44 13.33
C ILE A 193 10.54 -9.51 12.50
N ALA A 194 9.90 -10.65 12.29
CA ALA A 194 10.50 -11.78 11.56
C ALA A 194 10.72 -11.44 10.08
N VAL A 195 9.72 -10.86 9.41
CA VAL A 195 9.80 -10.54 7.97
C VAL A 195 10.75 -9.36 7.70
N GLN A 196 10.81 -8.37 8.59
CA GLN A 196 11.73 -7.24 8.53
C GLN A 196 13.19 -7.69 8.74
N LYS A 197 13.42 -8.51 9.76
CA LYS A 197 14.75 -9.07 10.05
C LYS A 197 15.27 -9.90 8.88
N ALA A 198 14.44 -10.74 8.28
CA ALA A 198 14.82 -11.57 7.13
C ALA A 198 15.28 -10.73 5.93
N ARG A 199 14.73 -9.54 5.74
CA ARG A 199 15.05 -8.60 4.65
C ARG A 199 16.09 -7.55 5.02
N GLY A 200 16.49 -7.49 6.29
CA GLY A 200 17.41 -6.45 6.78
C GLY A 200 16.85 -5.04 6.69
N THR A 201 15.52 -4.92 6.79
CA THR A 201 14.77 -3.65 6.67
C THR A 201 15.24 -2.66 7.73
N LYS A 202 15.62 -1.45 7.30
CA LYS A 202 16.13 -0.36 8.16
C LYS A 202 15.11 0.77 8.33
N ILE A 203 14.11 0.80 7.48
CA ILE A 203 13.08 1.83 7.50
C ILE A 203 11.97 1.40 8.46
N GLU A 204 11.61 2.29 9.38
CA GLU A 204 10.49 2.11 10.28
C GLU A 204 9.17 1.93 9.50
N SER A 205 8.34 1.00 9.93
CA SER A 205 7.02 0.79 9.34
C SER A 205 6.11 2.02 9.55
N TYR A 206 5.20 2.21 8.61
CA TYR A 206 4.19 3.27 8.70
C TYR A 206 3.09 2.90 9.73
N LEU A 207 2.35 3.90 10.22
CA LEU A 207 1.13 3.69 11.01
C LEU A 207 0.10 2.86 10.23
N GLY A 208 0.15 3.00 8.94
CA GLY A 208 -0.68 2.37 7.95
C GLY A 208 -0.62 3.15 6.63
N HIS A 209 -1.62 2.96 5.78
CA HIS A 209 -1.77 3.76 4.57
C HIS A 209 -3.24 4.02 4.24
N ALA A 210 -3.50 5.18 3.66
CA ALA A 210 -4.75 5.43 2.96
C ALA A 210 -4.65 4.88 1.53
N GLU A 211 -5.71 4.29 1.04
CA GLU A 211 -5.85 3.90 -0.35
C GLU A 211 -7.19 4.38 -0.91
N ALA A 212 -7.15 4.93 -2.12
CA ALA A 212 -8.33 5.38 -2.81
C ALA A 212 -8.26 5.06 -4.30
N TRP A 213 -9.41 4.75 -4.91
CA TRP A 213 -9.55 4.58 -6.35
C TRP A 213 -10.30 5.79 -6.90
N ILE A 214 -9.67 6.53 -7.80
CA ILE A 214 -10.17 7.79 -8.34
C ILE A 214 -10.37 7.66 -9.84
N ASP A 215 -11.56 8.03 -10.34
CA ASP A 215 -11.84 8.09 -11.78
C ASP A 215 -11.29 9.39 -12.38
N MET A 216 -10.12 9.31 -12.99
CA MET A 216 -9.45 10.43 -13.64
C MET A 216 -10.11 10.86 -14.96
N GLY A 217 -10.88 9.98 -15.62
CA GLY A 217 -11.60 10.29 -16.84
C GLY A 217 -12.75 11.28 -16.63
N LYS A 218 -13.22 11.39 -15.39
CA LYS A 218 -14.28 12.29 -14.95
C LYS A 218 -13.85 13.22 -13.83
N ALA A 219 -12.54 13.25 -13.51
CA ALA A 219 -12.02 14.06 -12.41
C ALA A 219 -12.35 15.54 -12.67
N PRO A 220 -13.19 16.16 -11.86
CA PRO A 220 -13.59 17.52 -12.09
C PRO A 220 -12.48 18.47 -11.63
N ASN A 221 -12.10 19.41 -12.47
CA ASN A 221 -11.34 20.58 -12.05
C ASN A 221 -12.34 21.69 -11.66
N THR A 222 -13.23 21.39 -10.73
CA THR A 222 -14.24 22.31 -10.24
C THR A 222 -13.78 23.00 -8.95
N ASP A 223 -14.41 24.13 -8.62
CA ASP A 223 -14.17 24.79 -7.33
C ASP A 223 -14.51 23.90 -6.14
N GLU A 224 -15.52 23.04 -6.31
CA GLU A 224 -15.93 22.08 -5.29
C GLU A 224 -14.87 21.02 -5.06
N SER A 225 -14.31 20.42 -6.12
CA SER A 225 -13.22 19.43 -5.98
C SER A 225 -11.95 20.04 -5.40
N ARG A 226 -11.65 21.30 -5.73
CA ARG A 226 -10.52 22.03 -5.12
C ARG A 226 -10.72 22.27 -3.63
N ARG A 227 -11.94 22.68 -3.22
CA ARG A 227 -12.29 22.86 -1.79
C ARG A 227 -12.24 21.53 -1.03
N ALA A 228 -12.74 20.45 -1.63
CA ALA A 228 -12.70 19.12 -1.04
C ALA A 228 -11.25 18.64 -0.81
N ASN A 229 -10.39 18.74 -1.81
CA ASN A 229 -8.98 18.40 -1.67
C ASN A 229 -8.25 19.27 -0.62
N ALA A 230 -8.55 20.57 -0.58
CA ALA A 230 -8.01 21.45 0.47
C ALA A 230 -8.49 21.05 1.87
N ALA A 231 -9.75 20.62 2.01
CA ALA A 231 -10.28 20.12 3.28
C ALA A 231 -9.55 18.85 3.73
N PHE A 232 -9.27 17.91 2.80
CA PHE A 232 -8.48 16.70 3.10
C PHE A 232 -7.08 17.07 3.62
N ILE A 233 -6.34 17.87 2.86
CA ILE A 233 -4.97 18.26 3.19
C ILE A 233 -4.92 19.02 4.53
N ASN A 234 -5.83 19.96 4.76
CA ASN A 234 -5.88 20.72 6.01
C ASN A 234 -6.13 19.80 7.21
N ASP A 235 -7.01 18.80 7.06
CA ASP A 235 -7.30 17.86 8.15
C ASP A 235 -6.18 16.86 8.36
N GLU A 236 -5.54 16.40 7.29
CA GLU A 236 -4.38 15.49 7.32
C GLU A 236 -3.26 16.03 8.24
N HIS A 237 -3.00 17.33 8.23
CA HIS A 237 -2.01 17.98 9.09
C HIS A 237 -2.30 17.88 10.61
N ASN A 238 -3.51 17.51 11.01
CA ASN A 238 -3.82 17.35 12.43
C ASN A 238 -3.22 16.07 13.02
N PHE A 239 -3.03 15.03 12.21
CA PHE A 239 -2.60 13.72 12.69
C PHE A 239 -1.43 13.10 11.91
N ILE A 240 -1.12 13.54 10.68
CA ILE A 240 -0.05 13.00 9.83
C ILE A 240 1.21 13.85 9.96
N ASP A 241 2.34 13.19 10.16
CA ASP A 241 3.69 13.73 9.98
C ASP A 241 4.05 13.65 8.49
N MET A 242 3.85 14.76 7.76
CA MET A 242 4.05 14.79 6.32
C MET A 242 5.52 14.55 5.92
N GLU A 243 6.47 15.09 6.69
CA GLU A 243 7.91 14.95 6.38
C GLU A 243 8.38 13.50 6.44
N ARG A 244 7.68 12.65 7.20
CA ARG A 244 7.97 11.22 7.38
C ARG A 244 6.92 10.33 6.71
N SER A 245 6.13 10.86 5.81
CA SER A 245 5.09 10.16 5.06
C SER A 245 5.35 10.29 3.57
N THR A 246 4.71 9.45 2.75
CA THR A 246 4.89 9.49 1.30
C THR A 246 3.58 9.23 0.58
N PHE A 247 3.49 9.67 -0.67
CA PHE A 247 2.27 9.59 -1.47
C PHE A 247 2.61 9.18 -2.91
N LEU A 248 1.82 8.26 -3.48
CA LEU A 248 1.97 7.87 -4.88
C LEU A 248 0.63 7.53 -5.55
N PHE A 249 0.62 7.64 -6.87
CA PHE A 249 -0.39 7.06 -7.75
C PHE A 249 0.15 5.83 -8.45
N GLY A 250 -0.70 4.83 -8.62
CA GLY A 250 -0.31 3.57 -9.24
C GLY A 250 -1.39 2.90 -10.08
N LYS A 251 -0.96 1.87 -10.80
CA LYS A 251 -1.79 0.92 -11.53
C LYS A 251 -1.63 -0.47 -10.95
N GLU A 252 -2.70 -1.24 -10.96
CA GLU A 252 -2.78 -2.54 -10.31
C GLU A 252 -2.64 -3.70 -11.30
N HIS A 253 -1.88 -4.70 -10.88
CA HIS A 253 -1.79 -6.02 -11.50
C HIS A 253 -2.20 -7.05 -10.45
N THR A 254 -3.36 -7.68 -10.64
CA THR A 254 -3.80 -8.79 -9.81
C THR A 254 -3.14 -10.06 -10.30
N ILE A 255 -2.26 -10.64 -9.48
CA ILE A 255 -1.51 -11.86 -9.79
C ILE A 255 -2.25 -13.10 -9.28
N ILE A 256 -2.79 -13.01 -8.06
CA ILE A 256 -3.58 -14.07 -7.42
C ILE A 256 -4.87 -13.46 -6.91
N ASP A 257 -6.01 -14.10 -7.17
CA ASP A 257 -7.29 -13.82 -6.51
C ASP A 257 -8.08 -15.12 -6.36
N LYS A 258 -8.17 -15.62 -5.12
CA LYS A 258 -8.90 -16.83 -4.73
C LYS A 258 -10.05 -16.53 -3.76
N ARG A 259 -10.46 -15.25 -3.68
CA ARG A 259 -11.55 -14.80 -2.80
C ARG A 259 -12.90 -15.14 -3.38
#